data_98174d10fa6b183909fe1ba8db7b248c
#
_entry.id   98174d10fa6b183909fe1ba8db7b248c
#
_cell.length_a   1.000
_cell.length_b   1.000
_cell.length_c   1.000
_cell.angle_alpha   90.00
_cell.angle_beta   90.00
_cell.angle_gamma   90.00
#
_symmetry.space_group_name_H-M   'P 1'
#
loop_
_entity.id
_entity.type
_entity.pdbx_description
1 polymer ?
#
loop_
_entity_poly.entity_id
_entity_poly.type
_entity_poly.pdbx_seq_one_letter_code
_entity_poly.pdbx_strand_id
1 'polypeptide(L)'
;MKKSIKRVLAAALIGIGTLGLCGCGGRVNGVNVNKMIDKFSSYGNAGDYKSIEYNLTTTTVDDEMVKSQIDYLISQKTVSEDVIDGGIEAGDHVNIDFVGTIDGEEFAGGNTQGKGYDLTIGASNFIPGFEDQLYGHKAGETFDINATFPEDYQTADLAGKPAVFKTTVNSVKRDTVPEYNDEFVKANSEYKTVAEFEEGLKKDMTEYFAKTDKNANRSAVITALVDQTTVEKFPEQETTELLDKTMKRIENTASQYGYDTATYVTTYLGYSSEDAFKDYVKSVVEDHIKEKIAVCSVAKSENKSINNKEVEAYIQTMIDDYGYADKEAILEDYTEEDLVYYALEDKICTYLLEVVPPTVATNTDAE
;
A
#
# COMPACT_ATOMS: atom_id res chain seq x y z
N MET A 1 10.90 0.58 2.80
CA MET A 1 9.86 -0.45 2.77
C MET A 1 9.84 -1.39 3.99
N LYS A 2 10.92 -2.05 4.42
CA LYS A 2 10.89 -2.98 5.59
C LYS A 2 10.57 -2.32 6.95
N LYS A 3 10.92 -1.03 7.18
CA LYS A 3 10.63 -0.31 8.45
C LYS A 3 9.17 0.19 8.53
N SER A 4 8.55 0.60 7.43
CA SER A 4 7.15 1.08 7.42
C SER A 4 6.13 -0.05 7.59
N ILE A 5 6.39 -1.24 7.05
CA ILE A 5 5.53 -2.42 7.24
C ILE A 5 5.51 -2.85 8.72
N LYS A 6 6.65 -2.73 9.44
CA LYS A 6 6.71 -3.01 10.88
C LYS A 6 5.82 -2.10 11.72
N ARG A 7 5.64 -0.82 11.35
CA ARG A 7 4.81 0.14 12.09
C ARG A 7 3.30 -0.08 11.89
N VAL A 8 2.88 -0.43 10.68
CA VAL A 8 1.47 -0.78 10.39
C VAL A 8 1.06 -2.05 11.15
N LEU A 9 1.96 -3.05 11.24
CA LEU A 9 1.74 -4.23 12.07
C LEU A 9 1.74 -3.91 13.57
N ALA A 10 2.57 -2.95 14.04
CA ALA A 10 2.61 -2.53 15.43
C ALA A 10 1.29 -1.88 15.87
N ALA A 11 0.73 -0.97 15.08
CA ALA A 11 -0.55 -0.33 15.38
C ALA A 11 -1.71 -1.35 15.47
N ALA A 12 -1.72 -2.35 14.58
CA ALA A 12 -2.73 -3.41 14.58
C ALA A 12 -2.56 -4.41 15.75
N LEU A 13 -1.36 -4.53 16.34
CA LEU A 13 -1.07 -5.47 17.42
C LEU A 13 -1.34 -4.89 18.83
N ILE A 14 -1.37 -3.57 19.01
CA ILE A 14 -1.35 -2.91 20.33
C ILE A 14 -2.74 -2.38 20.76
N GLY A 15 -3.79 -2.43 19.93
CA GLY A 15 -5.14 -1.99 20.32
C GLY A 15 -5.71 -2.78 21.50
N ILE A 16 -5.79 -2.16 22.71
CA ILE A 16 -6.25 -2.87 23.90
C ILE A 16 -6.72 -1.99 25.07
N GLY A 17 -7.94 -2.29 25.55
CA GLY A 17 -8.56 -1.72 26.70
C GLY A 17 -8.04 -2.21 28.05
N THR A 18 -7.80 -1.30 29.00
CA THR A 18 -7.63 -1.59 30.43
C THR A 18 -8.66 -0.83 31.24
N LEU A 19 -9.25 -1.51 32.23
CA LEU A 19 -10.17 -0.97 33.21
C LEU A 19 -9.45 0.03 34.15
N GLY A 20 -9.93 1.28 34.17
CA GLY A 20 -9.35 2.34 34.99
C GLY A 20 -10.08 2.55 36.31
N LEU A 21 -9.33 2.71 37.39
CA LEU A 21 -9.81 3.10 38.74
C LEU A 21 -9.78 4.62 38.95
N CYS A 22 -10.82 5.14 39.59
CA CYS A 22 -11.09 6.56 39.80
C CYS A 22 -10.15 7.28 40.80
N GLY A 23 -9.72 8.50 40.46
CA GLY A 23 -9.08 9.47 41.34
C GLY A 23 -9.18 10.90 40.76
N CYS A 24 -9.66 11.87 41.54
CA CYS A 24 -9.90 13.25 41.15
C CYS A 24 -8.62 14.07 40.94
N GLY A 25 -8.47 14.70 39.77
CA GLY A 25 -7.47 15.70 39.40
C GLY A 25 -7.44 15.78 37.87
N GLY A 26 -7.60 16.93 37.26
CA GLY A 26 -7.54 17.28 35.85
C GLY A 26 -7.53 16.14 34.83
N ARG A 27 -8.57 15.34 34.79
CA ARG A 27 -8.64 14.17 33.92
C ARG A 27 -9.29 14.49 32.61
N VAL A 28 -8.68 13.98 31.56
CA VAL A 28 -9.20 13.99 30.19
C VAL A 28 -9.67 12.57 29.90
N ASN A 29 -10.96 12.38 29.62
CA ASN A 29 -11.57 11.05 29.44
C ASN A 29 -11.17 10.03 30.52
N GLY A 30 -11.14 10.47 31.79
CA GLY A 30 -10.72 9.62 32.92
C GLY A 30 -9.20 9.47 33.12
N VAL A 31 -8.37 9.91 32.18
CA VAL A 31 -6.90 9.82 32.20
C VAL A 31 -6.28 11.06 32.82
N ASN A 32 -5.30 10.89 33.70
CA ASN A 32 -4.49 11.99 34.22
C ASN A 32 -3.30 12.24 33.26
N VAL A 33 -3.49 13.17 32.32
CA VAL A 33 -2.52 13.47 31.26
C VAL A 33 -1.16 13.89 31.82
N ASN A 34 -1.14 14.77 32.82
CA ASN A 34 0.14 15.21 33.41
C ASN A 34 0.89 14.07 34.07
N LYS A 35 0.16 13.16 34.76
CA LYS A 35 0.78 11.97 35.33
C LYS A 35 1.33 11.02 34.26
N MET A 36 0.64 10.88 33.13
CA MET A 36 1.13 10.11 31.98
C MET A 36 2.39 10.74 31.41
N ILE A 37 2.38 12.05 31.15
CA ILE A 37 3.55 12.81 30.66
C ILE A 37 4.73 12.67 31.62
N ASP A 38 4.52 12.89 32.91
CA ASP A 38 5.58 12.78 33.93
C ASP A 38 6.13 11.36 34.03
N LYS A 39 5.26 10.35 33.95
CA LYS A 39 5.65 8.94 33.98
C LYS A 39 6.57 8.60 32.83
N PHE A 40 6.12 8.77 31.58
CA PHE A 40 6.90 8.35 30.43
C PHE A 40 8.15 9.21 30.23
N SER A 41 8.10 10.52 30.44
CA SER A 41 9.27 11.39 30.38
C SER A 41 10.33 11.11 31.44
N SER A 42 10.04 10.31 32.47
CA SER A 42 11.01 9.90 33.49
C SER A 42 11.88 8.70 33.08
N TYR A 43 11.59 8.06 31.98
CA TYR A 43 12.31 6.88 31.48
C TYR A 43 13.35 7.19 30.40
N GLY A 44 13.43 8.44 29.96
CA GLY A 44 14.37 8.89 28.95
C GLY A 44 14.13 10.34 28.54
N ASN A 45 14.77 10.76 27.48
CA ASN A 45 14.62 12.12 26.96
C ASN A 45 14.67 12.15 25.44
N ALA A 46 14.02 13.15 24.85
CA ALA A 46 13.93 13.37 23.40
C ALA A 46 15.20 14.01 22.79
N GLY A 47 16.26 14.27 23.58
CA GLY A 47 17.44 14.94 23.09
C GLY A 47 17.16 16.36 22.57
N ASP A 48 17.92 16.80 21.58
CA ASP A 48 17.68 18.08 20.90
C ASP A 48 16.67 17.91 19.76
N TYR A 49 15.41 17.71 20.13
CA TYR A 49 14.30 17.48 19.19
C TYR A 49 14.04 18.67 18.23
N LYS A 50 14.65 19.83 18.44
CA LYS A 50 14.56 20.98 17.52
C LYS A 50 15.56 20.91 16.38
N SER A 51 16.54 20.00 16.47
CA SER A 51 17.55 19.75 15.44
C SER A 51 17.37 18.42 14.71
N ILE A 52 16.22 17.74 14.86
CA ILE A 52 15.94 16.51 14.11
C ILE A 52 15.82 16.82 12.62
N GLU A 53 16.30 15.86 11.81
CA GLU A 53 16.23 15.94 10.36
C GLU A 53 15.15 15.00 9.81
N TYR A 54 14.26 15.53 9.00
CA TYR A 54 13.22 14.75 8.31
C TYR A 54 12.90 15.34 6.95
N ASN A 55 12.42 14.50 6.03
CA ASN A 55 12.00 14.94 4.70
C ASN A 55 10.49 15.24 4.71
N LEU A 56 10.11 16.38 4.14
CA LEU A 56 8.71 16.73 3.92
C LEU A 56 8.26 16.20 2.56
N THR A 57 7.16 15.47 2.55
CA THR A 57 6.49 15.04 1.32
C THR A 57 5.37 16.02 0.98
N THR A 58 5.33 16.46 -0.27
CA THR A 58 4.25 17.28 -0.82
C THR A 58 3.95 16.79 -2.23
N THR A 59 2.75 16.31 -2.43
CA THR A 59 2.28 15.83 -3.73
C THR A 59 1.43 16.89 -4.41
N THR A 60 1.79 17.26 -5.63
CA THR A 60 1.00 18.20 -6.45
C THR A 60 0.27 17.40 -7.51
N VAL A 61 -1.06 17.45 -7.51
CA VAL A 61 -1.88 16.79 -8.54
C VAL A 61 -1.86 17.61 -9.82
N ASP A 62 -1.21 17.09 -10.85
CA ASP A 62 -1.17 17.67 -12.18
C ASP A 62 -2.22 17.06 -13.12
N ASP A 63 -2.27 17.55 -14.35
CA ASP A 63 -3.25 17.09 -15.35
C ASP A 63 -2.89 15.70 -15.90
N GLU A 64 -1.62 15.27 -15.83
CA GLU A 64 -1.18 13.95 -16.25
C GLU A 64 -1.65 12.87 -15.27
N MET A 65 -1.60 13.14 -13.98
CA MET A 65 -2.16 12.26 -12.95
C MET A 65 -3.67 12.08 -13.12
N VAL A 66 -4.39 13.19 -13.37
CA VAL A 66 -5.84 13.15 -13.62
C VAL A 66 -6.14 12.31 -14.85
N LYS A 67 -5.39 12.55 -15.96
CA LYS A 67 -5.51 11.77 -17.18
C LYS A 67 -5.25 10.28 -16.95
N SER A 68 -4.21 9.93 -16.22
CA SER A 68 -3.87 8.53 -15.92
C SER A 68 -5.01 7.83 -15.16
N GLN A 69 -5.67 8.54 -14.24
CA GLN A 69 -6.82 8.00 -13.51
C GLN A 69 -8.04 7.82 -14.41
N ILE A 70 -8.26 8.72 -15.37
CA ILE A 70 -9.31 8.61 -16.38
C ILE A 70 -9.03 7.42 -17.31
N ASP A 71 -7.80 7.30 -17.82
CA ASP A 71 -7.37 6.19 -18.67
C ASP A 71 -7.55 4.84 -17.94
N TYR A 72 -7.23 4.79 -16.64
CA TYR A 72 -7.53 3.62 -15.82
C TYR A 72 -9.03 3.32 -15.72
N LEU A 73 -9.89 4.33 -15.48
CA LEU A 73 -11.34 4.14 -15.46
C LEU A 73 -11.87 3.63 -16.81
N ILE A 74 -11.38 4.16 -17.91
CA ILE A 74 -11.72 3.70 -19.28
C ILE A 74 -11.32 2.24 -19.47
N SER A 75 -10.11 1.86 -19.07
CA SER A 75 -9.62 0.48 -19.15
C SER A 75 -10.50 -0.51 -18.38
N GLN A 76 -11.00 -0.13 -17.20
CA GLN A 76 -11.92 -0.94 -16.40
C GLN A 76 -13.31 -1.11 -17.06
N LYS A 77 -13.65 -0.27 -18.02
CA LYS A 77 -14.92 -0.30 -18.75
C LYS A 77 -14.75 -0.80 -20.20
N THR A 78 -13.53 -1.10 -20.59
CA THR A 78 -13.24 -1.75 -21.86
C THR A 78 -13.76 -3.19 -21.82
N VAL A 79 -14.47 -3.59 -22.88
CA VAL A 79 -15.04 -4.92 -23.02
C VAL A 79 -14.30 -5.67 -24.11
N SER A 80 -13.79 -6.86 -23.77
CA SER A 80 -13.11 -7.74 -24.71
C SER A 80 -14.09 -8.80 -25.21
N GLU A 81 -14.41 -8.79 -26.50
CA GLU A 81 -15.40 -9.69 -27.11
C GLU A 81 -14.76 -10.57 -28.19
N ASP A 82 -15.30 -11.78 -28.36
CA ASP A 82 -14.86 -12.69 -29.40
C ASP A 82 -15.20 -12.14 -30.78
N VAL A 83 -14.20 -12.10 -31.70
CA VAL A 83 -14.38 -11.73 -33.10
C VAL A 83 -14.85 -12.95 -33.89
N ILE A 84 -16.17 -13.01 -34.20
CA ILE A 84 -16.80 -14.17 -34.85
C ILE A 84 -16.65 -14.10 -36.39
N ASP A 85 -16.88 -12.94 -36.98
CA ASP A 85 -16.97 -12.76 -38.44
C ASP A 85 -15.88 -11.84 -39.04
N GLY A 86 -14.92 -11.39 -38.23
CA GLY A 86 -13.84 -10.51 -38.64
C GLY A 86 -12.50 -11.22 -38.82
N GLY A 87 -11.58 -10.64 -39.52
CA GLY A 87 -10.17 -11.00 -39.51
C GLY A 87 -9.43 -10.28 -38.38
N ILE A 88 -8.26 -10.79 -38.02
CA ILE A 88 -7.34 -10.19 -37.07
C ILE A 88 -6.94 -8.78 -37.48
N GLU A 89 -7.04 -7.83 -36.57
CA GLU A 89 -6.64 -6.43 -36.74
C GLU A 89 -5.63 -6.02 -35.66
N ALA A 90 -5.03 -4.84 -35.82
CA ALA A 90 -4.10 -4.29 -34.85
C ALA A 90 -4.79 -4.08 -33.46
N GLY A 91 -4.13 -4.48 -32.38
CA GLY A 91 -4.66 -4.41 -31.03
C GLY A 91 -5.50 -5.59 -30.60
N ASP A 92 -5.85 -6.52 -31.51
CA ASP A 92 -6.58 -7.73 -31.13
C ASP A 92 -5.75 -8.63 -30.21
N HIS A 93 -6.41 -9.26 -29.24
CA HIS A 93 -5.86 -10.33 -28.44
C HIS A 93 -6.12 -11.66 -29.12
N VAL A 94 -5.05 -12.33 -29.52
CA VAL A 94 -5.12 -13.56 -30.31
C VAL A 94 -4.47 -14.70 -29.53
N ASN A 95 -5.15 -15.84 -29.48
CA ASN A 95 -4.55 -17.08 -29.00
C ASN A 95 -4.21 -17.96 -30.22
N ILE A 96 -2.97 -18.38 -30.33
CA ILE A 96 -2.48 -19.22 -31.44
C ILE A 96 -1.80 -20.49 -30.94
N ASP A 97 -1.87 -21.53 -31.72
CA ASP A 97 -0.94 -22.65 -31.65
C ASP A 97 0.00 -22.59 -32.85
N PHE A 98 1.26 -22.96 -32.65
CA PHE A 98 2.22 -23.06 -33.76
C PHE A 98 3.22 -24.21 -33.54
N VAL A 99 3.72 -24.69 -34.68
CA VAL A 99 4.85 -25.60 -34.77
C VAL A 99 5.87 -25.01 -35.74
N GLY A 100 7.01 -24.56 -35.23
CA GLY A 100 8.10 -23.97 -35.98
C GLY A 100 9.10 -25.01 -36.45
N THR A 101 9.53 -24.88 -37.72
CA THR A 101 10.53 -25.73 -38.33
C THR A 101 11.61 -24.89 -39.03
N ILE A 102 12.86 -25.38 -39.02
CA ILE A 102 13.97 -24.88 -39.81
C ILE A 102 14.44 -26.05 -40.68
N ASP A 103 14.51 -25.87 -41.98
CA ASP A 103 14.85 -26.94 -42.95
C ASP A 103 13.96 -28.21 -42.80
N GLY A 104 12.74 -28.03 -42.32
CA GLY A 104 11.76 -29.10 -42.08
C GLY A 104 11.87 -29.83 -40.75
N GLU A 105 12.81 -29.47 -39.88
CA GLU A 105 12.98 -30.05 -38.56
C GLU A 105 12.49 -29.09 -37.47
N GLU A 106 11.72 -29.60 -36.47
CA GLU A 106 11.28 -28.81 -35.33
C GLU A 106 12.47 -28.40 -34.44
N PHE A 107 12.42 -27.20 -33.88
CA PHE A 107 13.42 -26.69 -32.98
C PHE A 107 12.86 -26.44 -31.56
N ALA A 108 13.72 -26.47 -30.57
CA ALA A 108 13.34 -26.28 -29.17
C ALA A 108 12.75 -24.87 -28.94
N GLY A 109 11.58 -24.80 -28.33
CA GLY A 109 10.84 -23.55 -28.10
C GLY A 109 9.97 -23.12 -29.29
N GLY A 110 10.02 -23.83 -30.43
CA GLY A 110 9.22 -23.54 -31.63
C GLY A 110 7.82 -24.16 -31.65
N ASN A 111 7.37 -24.79 -30.57
CA ASN A 111 6.11 -25.55 -30.56
C ASN A 111 5.32 -25.28 -29.26
N THR A 112 4.08 -24.82 -29.39
CA THR A 112 3.14 -24.58 -28.26
C THR A 112 2.61 -25.85 -27.66
N GLN A 113 2.73 -27.01 -28.32
CA GLN A 113 2.22 -28.30 -27.88
C GLN A 113 0.70 -28.30 -27.60
N GLY A 114 -0.07 -27.47 -28.31
CA GLY A 114 -1.52 -27.33 -28.14
C GLY A 114 -1.94 -26.64 -26.85
N LYS A 115 -1.03 -25.92 -26.18
CA LYS A 115 -1.35 -25.16 -24.94
C LYS A 115 -1.84 -23.74 -25.23
N GLY A 116 -1.74 -23.33 -26.49
CA GLY A 116 -1.99 -21.95 -26.89
C GLY A 116 -0.89 -20.98 -26.49
N TYR A 117 -0.78 -19.90 -27.21
CA TYR A 117 0.06 -18.75 -26.91
C TYR A 117 -0.76 -17.49 -27.12
N ASP A 118 -0.86 -16.66 -26.08
CA ASP A 118 -1.58 -15.39 -26.12
C ASP A 118 -0.65 -14.29 -26.58
N LEU A 119 -1.11 -13.49 -27.57
CA LEU A 119 -0.39 -12.30 -28.03
C LEU A 119 -1.37 -11.18 -28.34
N THR A 120 -0.88 -9.94 -28.22
CA THR A 120 -1.59 -8.74 -28.69
C THR A 120 -0.94 -8.28 -29.99
N ILE A 121 -1.72 -8.17 -31.04
CA ILE A 121 -1.23 -7.83 -32.38
C ILE A 121 -0.68 -6.39 -32.43
N GLY A 122 0.57 -6.26 -32.80
CA GLY A 122 1.31 -4.99 -32.83
C GLY A 122 2.15 -4.72 -31.60
N ALA A 123 2.14 -5.61 -30.59
CA ALA A 123 3.02 -5.49 -29.41
C ALA A 123 4.48 -5.92 -29.68
N SER A 124 4.76 -6.47 -30.87
CA SER A 124 6.09 -6.88 -31.36
C SER A 124 6.80 -7.89 -30.44
N ASN A 125 6.04 -8.84 -29.86
CA ASN A 125 6.57 -9.88 -28.98
C ASN A 125 7.16 -11.08 -29.73
N PHE A 126 7.02 -11.13 -31.05
CA PHE A 126 7.55 -12.17 -31.93
C PHE A 126 8.71 -11.68 -32.78
N ILE A 127 9.35 -12.61 -33.50
CA ILE A 127 10.38 -12.26 -34.49
C ILE A 127 9.76 -11.45 -35.64
N PRO A 128 10.53 -10.52 -36.25
CA PRO A 128 10.04 -9.63 -37.30
C PRO A 128 9.32 -10.36 -38.44
N GLY A 129 8.17 -9.83 -38.86
CA GLY A 129 7.37 -10.39 -39.94
C GLY A 129 6.44 -11.54 -39.53
N PHE A 130 6.46 -11.99 -38.25
CA PHE A 130 5.54 -13.03 -37.77
C PHE A 130 4.11 -12.46 -37.61
N GLU A 131 3.98 -11.39 -36.81
CA GLU A 131 2.68 -10.78 -36.52
C GLU A 131 2.03 -10.18 -37.78
N ASP A 132 2.82 -9.65 -38.71
CA ASP A 132 2.34 -9.08 -39.96
C ASP A 132 1.55 -10.08 -40.83
N GLN A 133 1.87 -11.37 -40.72
CA GLN A 133 1.19 -12.43 -41.48
C GLN A 133 -0.06 -12.96 -40.77
N LEU A 134 -0.34 -12.55 -39.55
CA LEU A 134 -1.57 -12.87 -38.83
C LEU A 134 -2.75 -11.98 -39.28
N TYR A 135 -2.48 -10.77 -39.73
CA TYR A 135 -3.55 -9.85 -40.12
C TYR A 135 -4.52 -10.45 -41.18
N GLY A 136 -5.82 -10.26 -40.93
CA GLY A 136 -6.91 -10.72 -41.79
C GLY A 136 -7.29 -12.19 -41.63
N HIS A 137 -6.47 -13.01 -40.97
CA HIS A 137 -6.83 -14.41 -40.61
C HIS A 137 -7.89 -14.47 -39.53
N LYS A 138 -8.63 -15.55 -39.47
CA LYS A 138 -9.78 -15.75 -38.54
C LYS A 138 -9.52 -16.90 -37.60
N ALA A 139 -10.26 -16.90 -36.50
CA ALA A 139 -10.29 -18.03 -35.60
C ALA A 139 -10.64 -19.34 -36.33
N GLY A 140 -9.91 -20.41 -36.03
CA GLY A 140 -10.00 -21.71 -36.66
C GLY A 140 -9.17 -21.89 -37.95
N GLU A 141 -8.54 -20.84 -38.48
CA GLU A 141 -7.66 -20.98 -39.64
C GLU A 141 -6.29 -21.54 -39.26
N THR A 142 -5.74 -22.35 -40.18
CA THR A 142 -4.37 -22.88 -40.09
C THR A 142 -3.61 -22.54 -41.35
N PHE A 143 -2.44 -21.92 -41.23
CA PHE A 143 -1.58 -21.49 -42.33
C PHE A 143 -0.12 -21.47 -41.91
N ASP A 144 0.77 -21.28 -42.88
CA ASP A 144 2.21 -21.20 -42.64
C ASP A 144 2.66 -19.71 -42.58
N ILE A 145 3.37 -19.35 -41.51
CA ILE A 145 4.04 -18.09 -41.32
C ILE A 145 5.53 -18.30 -41.61
N ASN A 146 6.08 -17.51 -42.54
CA ASN A 146 7.49 -17.52 -42.90
C ASN A 146 8.19 -16.31 -42.26
N ALA A 147 9.10 -16.55 -41.32
CA ALA A 147 9.83 -15.49 -40.65
C ALA A 147 11.31 -15.88 -40.46
N THR A 148 12.17 -14.86 -40.41
CA THR A 148 13.61 -15.07 -40.22
C THR A 148 14.00 -14.55 -38.84
N PHE A 149 14.71 -15.37 -38.07
CA PHE A 149 15.27 -14.95 -36.81
C PHE A 149 16.26 -13.80 -37.00
N PRO A 150 16.26 -12.75 -36.14
CA PRO A 150 17.27 -11.71 -36.19
C PRO A 150 18.69 -12.27 -36.04
N GLU A 151 19.69 -11.60 -36.62
CA GLU A 151 21.10 -12.00 -36.52
C GLU A 151 21.63 -12.00 -35.06
N ASP A 152 21.05 -11.15 -34.23
CA ASP A 152 21.37 -10.99 -32.80
C ASP A 152 20.42 -11.76 -31.87
N TYR A 153 19.69 -12.75 -32.41
CA TYR A 153 18.77 -13.55 -31.60
C TYR A 153 19.49 -14.29 -30.47
N GLN A 154 18.90 -14.28 -29.27
CA GLN A 154 19.55 -14.81 -28.04
C GLN A 154 20.01 -16.26 -28.16
N THR A 155 19.31 -17.10 -28.93
CA THR A 155 19.69 -18.49 -29.19
C THR A 155 20.52 -18.53 -30.45
N ALA A 156 21.84 -18.64 -30.30
CA ALA A 156 22.81 -18.59 -31.40
C ALA A 156 22.52 -19.61 -32.53
N ASP A 157 21.97 -20.78 -32.18
CA ASP A 157 21.63 -21.82 -33.16
C ASP A 157 20.43 -21.47 -34.04
N LEU A 158 19.65 -20.42 -33.69
CA LEU A 158 18.52 -19.92 -34.44
C LEU A 158 18.82 -18.60 -35.18
N ALA A 159 19.82 -17.84 -34.72
CA ALA A 159 20.16 -16.52 -35.26
C ALA A 159 20.35 -16.55 -36.79
N GLY A 160 19.71 -15.61 -37.52
CA GLY A 160 19.78 -15.46 -38.95
C GLY A 160 19.07 -16.57 -39.74
N LYS A 161 18.46 -17.57 -39.12
CA LYS A 161 17.84 -18.70 -39.85
C LYS A 161 16.41 -18.40 -40.25
N PRO A 162 16.00 -18.74 -41.49
CA PRO A 162 14.62 -18.74 -41.89
C PRO A 162 13.88 -19.92 -41.24
N ALA A 163 12.67 -19.65 -40.75
CA ALA A 163 11.80 -20.64 -40.13
C ALA A 163 10.40 -20.58 -40.72
N VAL A 164 9.73 -21.71 -40.72
CA VAL A 164 8.31 -21.83 -41.10
C VAL A 164 7.52 -22.25 -39.87
N PHE A 165 6.51 -21.48 -39.52
CA PHE A 165 5.61 -21.77 -38.40
C PHE A 165 4.25 -22.16 -38.90
N LYS A 166 3.88 -23.44 -38.82
CA LYS A 166 2.52 -23.87 -39.07
C LYS A 166 1.65 -23.41 -37.91
N THR A 167 0.87 -22.36 -38.15
CA THR A 167 0.14 -21.62 -37.09
C THR A 167 -1.36 -21.85 -37.26
N THR A 168 -2.02 -22.11 -36.11
CA THR A 168 -3.48 -22.19 -36.01
C THR A 168 -3.97 -21.07 -35.09
N VAL A 169 -4.94 -20.29 -35.53
CA VAL A 169 -5.60 -19.27 -34.71
C VAL A 169 -6.70 -19.94 -33.89
N ASN A 170 -6.54 -20.00 -32.59
CA ASN A 170 -7.51 -20.60 -31.67
C ASN A 170 -8.67 -19.66 -31.38
N SER A 171 -8.38 -18.40 -31.08
CA SER A 171 -9.38 -17.37 -30.81
C SER A 171 -8.84 -15.97 -31.12
N VAL A 172 -9.75 -15.06 -31.41
CA VAL A 172 -9.48 -13.64 -31.59
C VAL A 172 -10.45 -12.87 -30.73
N LYS A 173 -9.94 -11.98 -29.89
CA LYS A 173 -10.75 -11.06 -29.09
C LYS A 173 -10.39 -9.64 -29.43
N ARG A 174 -11.38 -8.79 -29.48
CA ARG A 174 -11.22 -7.35 -29.76
C ARG A 174 -11.77 -6.53 -28.62
N ASP A 175 -10.98 -5.57 -28.19
CA ASP A 175 -11.38 -4.63 -27.15
C ASP A 175 -12.24 -3.51 -27.75
N THR A 176 -13.42 -3.33 -27.16
CA THR A 176 -14.24 -2.15 -27.38
C THR A 176 -13.97 -1.16 -26.26
N VAL A 177 -13.14 -0.17 -26.57
CA VAL A 177 -12.80 0.92 -25.65
C VAL A 177 -13.92 1.96 -25.71
N PRO A 178 -14.58 2.31 -24.59
CA PRO A 178 -15.63 3.31 -24.59
C PRO A 178 -15.06 4.71 -24.88
N GLU A 179 -15.80 5.50 -25.63
CA GLU A 179 -15.43 6.89 -25.90
C GLU A 179 -15.58 7.72 -24.61
N TYR A 180 -14.54 8.45 -24.23
CA TYR A 180 -14.56 9.35 -23.09
C TYR A 180 -15.28 10.66 -23.44
N ASN A 181 -16.56 10.72 -23.09
CA ASN A 181 -17.46 11.83 -23.36
C ASN A 181 -18.48 12.01 -22.22
N ASP A 182 -19.38 12.99 -22.33
CA ASP A 182 -20.39 13.27 -21.28
C ASP A 182 -21.33 12.08 -21.02
N GLU A 183 -21.57 11.22 -22.00
CA GLU A 183 -22.42 10.04 -21.84
C GLU A 183 -21.70 8.97 -20.99
N PHE A 184 -20.41 8.77 -21.26
CA PHE A 184 -19.56 7.90 -20.45
C PHE A 184 -19.50 8.39 -19.00
N VAL A 185 -19.29 9.68 -18.78
CA VAL A 185 -19.23 10.30 -17.46
C VAL A 185 -20.54 10.10 -16.70
N LYS A 186 -21.70 10.38 -17.32
CA LYS A 186 -23.03 10.17 -16.71
C LYS A 186 -23.32 8.72 -16.36
N ALA A 187 -22.80 7.78 -17.13
CA ALA A 187 -23.00 6.35 -16.89
C ALA A 187 -22.13 5.80 -15.76
N ASN A 188 -20.98 6.44 -15.45
CA ASN A 188 -19.96 5.91 -14.55
C ASN A 188 -19.66 6.80 -13.34
N SER A 189 -20.32 7.95 -13.19
CA SER A 189 -20.12 8.89 -12.09
C SER A 189 -21.41 9.65 -11.75
N GLU A 190 -21.35 10.51 -10.75
CA GLU A 190 -22.44 11.43 -10.39
C GLU A 190 -22.41 12.75 -11.20
N TYR A 191 -21.37 12.98 -11.99
CA TYR A 191 -21.17 14.18 -12.78
C TYR A 191 -21.93 14.11 -14.13
N LYS A 192 -22.16 15.28 -14.74
CA LYS A 192 -22.94 15.38 -15.96
C LYS A 192 -22.11 15.65 -17.21
N THR A 193 -20.93 16.19 -17.02
CA THR A 193 -20.02 16.53 -18.13
C THR A 193 -18.61 16.10 -17.82
N VAL A 194 -17.79 15.92 -18.87
CA VAL A 194 -16.36 15.64 -18.75
C VAL A 194 -15.67 16.70 -17.90
N ALA A 195 -15.95 17.99 -18.12
CA ALA A 195 -15.32 19.07 -17.37
C ALA A 195 -15.62 19.04 -15.87
N GLU A 196 -16.90 18.77 -15.50
CA GLU A 196 -17.29 18.61 -14.09
C GLU A 196 -16.60 17.40 -13.44
N PHE A 197 -16.46 16.31 -14.19
CA PHE A 197 -15.82 15.10 -13.71
C PHE A 197 -14.31 15.31 -13.49
N GLU A 198 -13.61 15.92 -14.44
CA GLU A 198 -12.17 16.20 -14.33
C GLU A 198 -11.86 17.14 -13.17
N GLU A 199 -12.68 18.21 -12.98
CA GLU A 199 -12.54 19.13 -11.84
C GLU A 199 -12.79 18.41 -10.51
N GLY A 200 -13.86 17.59 -10.43
CA GLY A 200 -14.17 16.80 -9.24
C GLY A 200 -13.08 15.78 -8.93
N LEU A 201 -12.63 15.03 -9.92
CA LEU A 201 -11.54 14.05 -9.78
C LEU A 201 -10.25 14.70 -9.31
N LYS A 202 -9.86 15.85 -9.91
CA LYS A 202 -8.66 16.60 -9.50
C LYS A 202 -8.77 17.08 -8.06
N LYS A 203 -9.95 17.54 -7.64
CA LYS A 203 -10.22 17.92 -6.26
C LYS A 203 -10.08 16.73 -5.31
N ASP A 204 -10.74 15.61 -5.62
CA ASP A 204 -10.72 14.41 -4.77
C ASP A 204 -9.30 13.84 -4.64
N MET A 205 -8.54 13.80 -5.74
CA MET A 205 -7.12 13.41 -5.73
C MET A 205 -6.29 14.37 -4.87
N THR A 206 -6.53 15.69 -4.97
CA THR A 206 -5.81 16.69 -4.17
C THR A 206 -6.08 16.51 -2.68
N GLU A 207 -7.33 16.26 -2.28
CA GLU A 207 -7.71 15.98 -0.89
C GLU A 207 -7.10 14.65 -0.40
N TYR A 208 -7.11 13.62 -1.23
CA TYR A 208 -6.50 12.32 -0.93
C TYR A 208 -4.98 12.46 -0.69
N PHE A 209 -4.25 13.13 -1.59
CA PHE A 209 -2.80 13.29 -1.44
C PHE A 209 -2.45 14.23 -0.29
N ALA A 210 -3.21 15.29 -0.05
CA ALA A 210 -3.01 16.16 1.12
C ALA A 210 -3.12 15.37 2.44
N LYS A 211 -4.07 14.42 2.53
CA LYS A 211 -4.21 13.54 3.67
C LYS A 211 -3.06 12.53 3.77
N THR A 212 -2.67 11.93 2.64
CA THR A 212 -1.55 10.98 2.57
C THR A 212 -0.23 11.65 2.96
N ASP A 213 0.05 12.83 2.42
CA ASP A 213 1.24 13.62 2.73
C ASP A 213 1.27 14.04 4.20
N LYS A 214 0.13 14.49 4.74
CA LYS A 214 0.01 14.78 6.18
C LYS A 214 0.44 13.58 7.02
N ASN A 215 -0.04 12.39 6.70
CA ASN A 215 0.29 11.17 7.44
C ASN A 215 1.76 10.77 7.26
N ALA A 216 2.31 10.89 6.03
CA ALA A 216 3.71 10.64 5.74
C ALA A 216 4.63 11.59 6.52
N ASN A 217 4.31 12.88 6.53
CA ASN A 217 5.06 13.91 7.23
C ASN A 217 5.02 13.73 8.75
N ARG A 218 3.86 13.35 9.30
CA ARG A 218 3.73 12.97 10.71
C ARG A 218 4.60 11.78 11.06
N SER A 219 4.56 10.72 10.24
CA SER A 219 5.41 9.55 10.44
C SER A 219 6.89 9.89 10.33
N ALA A 220 7.29 10.76 9.41
CA ALA A 220 8.67 11.19 9.23
C ALA A 220 9.21 11.94 10.46
N VAL A 221 8.47 12.95 10.94
CA VAL A 221 8.92 13.74 12.10
C VAL A 221 8.93 12.94 13.39
N ILE A 222 7.95 12.05 13.61
CA ILE A 222 7.94 11.17 14.78
C ILE A 222 9.07 10.14 14.69
N THR A 223 9.36 9.60 13.51
CA THR A 223 10.50 8.69 13.33
C THR A 223 11.81 9.37 13.71
N ALA A 224 12.05 10.58 13.20
CA ALA A 224 13.25 11.34 13.50
C ALA A 224 13.35 11.66 15.01
N LEU A 225 12.23 12.00 15.64
CA LEU A 225 12.17 12.22 17.10
C LEU A 225 12.54 10.95 17.89
N VAL A 226 11.95 9.82 17.52
CA VAL A 226 12.19 8.52 18.18
C VAL A 226 13.64 8.06 17.97
N ASP A 227 14.19 8.21 16.77
CA ASP A 227 15.58 7.83 16.48
C ASP A 227 16.58 8.58 17.38
N GLN A 228 16.33 9.87 17.65
CA GLN A 228 17.18 10.69 18.54
C GLN A 228 16.92 10.43 20.04
N THR A 229 15.77 9.88 20.39
CA THR A 229 15.37 9.69 21.78
C THR A 229 16.24 8.66 22.48
N THR A 230 16.78 9.04 23.64
CA THR A 230 17.52 8.14 24.54
C THR A 230 16.57 7.58 25.58
N VAL A 231 16.52 6.26 25.69
CA VAL A 231 15.80 5.54 26.76
C VAL A 231 16.82 5.11 27.81
N GLU A 232 16.65 5.57 29.06
CA GLU A 232 17.50 5.17 30.19
C GLU A 232 17.15 3.77 30.68
N LYS A 233 15.85 3.48 30.74
CA LYS A 233 15.29 2.15 31.00
C LYS A 233 13.86 2.07 30.49
N PHE A 234 13.43 0.89 30.12
CA PHE A 234 12.01 0.66 29.81
C PHE A 234 11.21 0.45 31.10
N PRO A 235 9.95 0.93 31.17
CA PRO A 235 9.05 0.64 32.28
C PRO A 235 8.67 -0.85 32.26
N GLU A 236 9.26 -1.64 33.16
CA GLU A 236 9.18 -3.10 33.14
C GLU A 236 7.73 -3.62 33.20
N GLN A 237 6.90 -3.01 34.06
CA GLN A 237 5.51 -3.40 34.19
C GLN A 237 4.74 -3.21 32.86
N GLU A 238 4.80 -2.02 32.25
CA GLU A 238 4.09 -1.71 31.03
C GLU A 238 4.60 -2.54 29.84
N THR A 239 5.92 -2.75 29.78
CA THR A 239 6.54 -3.60 28.76
C THR A 239 6.02 -5.04 28.85
N THR A 240 5.96 -5.59 30.05
CA THR A 240 5.47 -6.94 30.29
C THR A 240 3.97 -7.05 29.99
N GLU A 241 3.16 -6.11 30.49
CA GLU A 241 1.71 -6.10 30.26
C GLU A 241 1.36 -6.02 28.77
N LEU A 242 2.05 -5.15 28.01
CA LEU A 242 1.85 -5.03 26.57
C LEU A 242 2.31 -6.27 25.79
N LEU A 243 3.44 -6.85 26.20
CA LEU A 243 3.95 -8.08 25.59
C LEU A 243 2.98 -9.25 25.80
N ASP A 244 2.57 -9.49 27.06
CA ASP A 244 1.66 -10.59 27.40
C ASP A 244 0.33 -10.45 26.69
N LYS A 245 -0.17 -9.25 26.59
CA LYS A 245 -1.43 -8.93 25.95
C LYS A 245 -1.35 -9.14 24.42
N THR A 246 -0.25 -8.74 23.81
CA THR A 246 -0.02 -8.97 22.37
C THR A 246 0.10 -10.46 22.07
N MET A 247 0.84 -11.20 22.90
CA MET A 247 0.97 -12.66 22.76
C MET A 247 -0.37 -13.37 22.95
N LYS A 248 -1.20 -12.93 23.91
CA LYS A 248 -2.55 -13.47 24.11
C LYS A 248 -3.46 -13.25 22.91
N ARG A 249 -3.34 -12.10 22.25
CA ARG A 249 -4.10 -11.82 20.99
C ARG A 249 -3.67 -12.77 19.89
N ILE A 250 -2.38 -13.04 19.73
CA ILE A 250 -1.87 -14.01 18.75
C ILE A 250 -2.37 -15.43 19.07
N GLU A 251 -2.36 -15.84 20.33
CA GLU A 251 -2.92 -17.13 20.77
C GLU A 251 -4.41 -17.25 20.40
N ASN A 252 -5.20 -16.20 20.65
CA ASN A 252 -6.62 -16.17 20.30
C ASN A 252 -6.80 -16.25 18.77
N THR A 253 -5.99 -15.52 17.99
CA THR A 253 -6.04 -15.56 16.53
C THR A 253 -5.68 -16.95 16.01
N ALA A 254 -4.60 -17.54 16.49
CA ALA A 254 -4.21 -18.90 16.13
C ALA A 254 -5.35 -19.91 16.38
N SER A 255 -5.98 -19.82 17.56
CA SER A 255 -7.11 -20.66 17.94
C SER A 255 -8.32 -20.50 17.02
N GLN A 256 -8.63 -19.30 16.54
CA GLN A 256 -9.70 -19.05 15.57
C GLN A 256 -9.45 -19.76 14.23
N TYR A 257 -8.18 -19.90 13.84
CA TYR A 257 -7.78 -20.66 12.65
C TYR A 257 -7.54 -22.16 12.91
N GLY A 258 -7.77 -22.63 14.15
CA GLY A 258 -7.61 -24.03 14.51
C GLY A 258 -6.17 -24.48 14.76
N TYR A 259 -5.26 -23.54 15.03
CA TYR A 259 -3.84 -23.83 15.27
C TYR A 259 -3.45 -23.54 16.71
N ASP A 260 -2.41 -24.22 17.20
CA ASP A 260 -1.65 -23.74 18.36
C ASP A 260 -0.75 -22.56 17.97
N THR A 261 -0.33 -21.80 18.95
CA THR A 261 0.47 -20.57 18.75
C THR A 261 1.78 -20.86 18.01
N ALA A 262 2.48 -21.94 18.37
CA ALA A 262 3.76 -22.29 17.76
C ALA A 262 3.60 -22.61 16.26
N THR A 263 2.61 -23.39 15.91
CA THR A 263 2.29 -23.73 14.50
C THR A 263 1.87 -22.49 13.72
N TYR A 264 1.01 -21.65 14.29
CA TYR A 264 0.58 -20.41 13.65
C TYR A 264 1.75 -19.48 13.36
N VAL A 265 2.61 -19.25 14.35
CA VAL A 265 3.78 -18.38 14.25
C VAL A 265 4.81 -18.90 13.23
N THR A 266 5.08 -20.21 13.22
CA THR A 266 6.10 -20.77 12.31
C THR A 266 5.59 -20.96 10.89
N THR A 267 4.37 -21.43 10.71
CA THR A 267 3.82 -21.82 9.39
C THR A 267 3.22 -20.61 8.67
N TYR A 268 2.45 -19.76 9.38
CA TYR A 268 1.74 -18.64 8.76
C TYR A 268 2.47 -17.32 8.86
N LEU A 269 3.13 -17.04 10.00
CA LEU A 269 3.88 -15.80 10.16
C LEU A 269 5.35 -15.92 9.73
N GLY A 270 5.86 -17.13 9.46
CA GLY A 270 7.18 -17.38 8.89
C GLY A 270 8.35 -17.14 9.86
N TYR A 271 8.13 -17.20 11.17
CA TYR A 271 9.20 -17.13 12.17
C TYR A 271 9.81 -18.50 12.43
N SER A 272 11.07 -18.53 12.84
CA SER A 272 11.79 -19.78 13.11
C SER A 272 11.27 -20.53 14.36
N SER A 273 10.67 -19.80 15.31
CA SER A 273 10.09 -20.35 16.55
C SER A 273 9.16 -19.33 17.20
N GLU A 274 8.37 -19.79 18.18
CA GLU A 274 7.55 -18.91 19.03
C GLU A 274 8.41 -17.94 19.86
N ASP A 275 9.57 -18.37 20.35
CA ASP A 275 10.49 -17.50 21.09
C ASP A 275 11.05 -16.38 20.18
N ALA A 276 11.45 -16.70 18.95
CA ALA A 276 11.92 -15.71 17.99
C ALA A 276 10.81 -14.68 17.66
N PHE A 277 9.57 -15.12 17.60
CA PHE A 277 8.42 -14.24 17.43
C PHE A 277 8.19 -13.37 18.68
N LYS A 278 8.28 -13.94 19.87
CA LYS A 278 8.14 -13.22 21.13
C LYS A 278 9.20 -12.14 21.31
N ASP A 279 10.45 -12.44 20.91
CA ASP A 279 11.54 -11.45 20.91
C ASP A 279 11.24 -10.31 19.92
N TYR A 280 10.68 -10.63 18.75
CA TYR A 280 10.23 -9.63 17.78
C TYR A 280 9.09 -8.77 18.37
N VAL A 281 8.06 -9.37 18.96
CA VAL A 281 6.96 -8.63 19.61
C VAL A 281 7.49 -7.74 20.73
N LYS A 282 8.44 -8.23 21.53
CA LYS A 282 9.09 -7.42 22.56
C LYS A 282 9.78 -6.19 21.97
N SER A 283 10.52 -6.34 20.86
CA SER A 283 11.13 -5.17 20.20
C SER A 283 10.11 -4.16 19.71
N VAL A 284 8.96 -4.62 19.20
CA VAL A 284 7.85 -3.75 18.76
C VAL A 284 7.23 -3.01 19.94
N VAL A 285 7.04 -3.68 21.08
CA VAL A 285 6.55 -3.06 22.33
C VAL A 285 7.53 -2.02 22.85
N GLU A 286 8.83 -2.32 22.84
CA GLU A 286 9.88 -1.38 23.26
C GLU A 286 9.93 -0.16 22.34
N ASP A 287 9.80 -0.33 21.02
CA ASP A 287 9.72 0.78 20.05
C ASP A 287 8.50 1.69 20.33
N HIS A 288 7.33 1.10 20.62
CA HIS A 288 6.13 1.87 20.96
C HIS A 288 6.30 2.64 22.30
N ILE A 289 6.89 2.01 23.31
CA ILE A 289 7.17 2.68 24.58
C ILE A 289 8.22 3.79 24.39
N LYS A 290 9.23 3.58 23.56
CA LYS A 290 10.21 4.62 23.18
C LYS A 290 9.54 5.82 22.54
N GLU A 291 8.55 5.60 21.68
CA GLU A 291 7.75 6.67 21.09
C GLU A 291 6.95 7.44 22.16
N LYS A 292 6.30 6.74 23.10
CA LYS A 292 5.63 7.39 24.26
C LYS A 292 6.58 8.23 25.09
N ILE A 293 7.80 7.74 25.33
CA ILE A 293 8.86 8.47 26.06
C ILE A 293 9.23 9.74 25.27
N ALA A 294 9.44 9.62 23.97
CA ALA A 294 9.80 10.74 23.08
C ALA A 294 8.74 11.84 23.11
N VAL A 295 7.50 11.50 22.83
CA VAL A 295 6.36 12.41 22.79
C VAL A 295 6.13 13.10 24.14
N CYS A 296 6.11 12.31 25.22
CA CYS A 296 5.92 12.83 26.56
C CYS A 296 7.10 13.74 27.01
N SER A 297 8.33 13.45 26.58
CA SER A 297 9.49 14.29 26.88
C SER A 297 9.37 15.67 26.20
N VAL A 298 8.97 15.72 24.94
CA VAL A 298 8.69 16.99 24.24
C VAL A 298 7.51 17.71 24.89
N ALA A 299 6.40 17.00 25.18
CA ALA A 299 5.23 17.59 25.83
C ALA A 299 5.59 18.24 27.17
N LYS A 300 6.43 17.60 27.97
CA LYS A 300 6.92 18.12 29.26
C LYS A 300 7.81 19.34 29.06
N SER A 301 8.78 19.26 28.15
CA SER A 301 9.74 20.34 27.87
C SER A 301 9.06 21.61 27.38
N GLU A 302 8.01 21.48 26.57
CA GLU A 302 7.25 22.58 25.98
C GLU A 302 5.98 22.94 26.77
N ASN A 303 5.82 22.35 27.97
CA ASN A 303 4.63 22.54 28.81
C ASN A 303 3.31 22.36 28.04
N LYS A 304 3.28 21.35 27.16
CA LYS A 304 2.10 21.01 26.35
C LYS A 304 1.33 19.88 27.01
N SER A 305 0.04 20.00 27.01
CA SER A 305 -0.90 19.00 27.49
C SER A 305 -2.10 18.94 26.54
N ILE A 306 -3.03 18.03 26.77
CA ILE A 306 -4.24 17.87 25.95
C ILE A 306 -5.47 17.97 26.85
N ASN A 307 -6.60 18.39 26.28
CA ASN A 307 -7.89 18.52 26.95
C ASN A 307 -8.97 17.69 26.25
N ASN A 308 -10.15 17.56 26.90
CA ASN A 308 -11.26 16.75 26.37
C ASN A 308 -11.68 17.17 24.95
N LYS A 309 -11.72 18.47 24.63
CA LYS A 309 -12.11 18.94 23.30
C LYS A 309 -11.14 18.50 22.21
N GLU A 310 -9.85 18.47 22.54
CA GLU A 310 -8.81 18.01 21.59
C GLU A 310 -8.87 16.49 21.39
N VAL A 311 -9.17 15.72 22.45
CA VAL A 311 -9.37 14.28 22.32
C VAL A 311 -10.62 13.95 21.53
N GLU A 312 -11.73 14.65 21.77
CA GLU A 312 -12.95 14.47 20.96
C GLU A 312 -12.73 14.84 19.47
N ALA A 313 -11.95 15.88 19.19
CA ALA A 313 -11.59 16.21 17.82
C ALA A 313 -10.73 15.13 17.16
N TYR A 314 -9.80 14.53 17.91
CA TYR A 314 -8.99 13.39 17.44
C TYR A 314 -9.87 12.14 17.18
N ILE A 315 -10.80 11.84 18.10
CA ILE A 315 -11.77 10.75 17.91
C ILE A 315 -12.61 10.97 16.64
N GLN A 316 -13.06 12.21 16.39
CA GLN A 316 -13.79 12.53 15.16
C GLN A 316 -12.92 12.29 13.91
N THR A 317 -11.62 12.64 13.96
CA THR A 317 -10.68 12.30 12.89
C THR A 317 -10.57 10.80 12.67
N MET A 318 -10.56 10.00 13.74
CA MET A 318 -10.54 8.53 13.60
C MET A 318 -11.81 8.00 12.93
N ILE A 319 -12.98 8.55 13.27
CA ILE A 319 -14.26 8.19 12.64
C ILE A 319 -14.21 8.53 11.14
N ASP A 320 -13.83 9.76 10.81
CA ASP A 320 -13.86 10.28 9.44
C ASP A 320 -12.80 9.61 8.55
N ASP A 321 -11.63 9.29 9.12
CA ASP A 321 -10.46 8.83 8.36
C ASP A 321 -10.36 7.30 8.25
N TYR A 322 -10.81 6.57 9.28
CA TYR A 322 -10.67 5.11 9.37
C TYR A 322 -12.01 4.36 9.31
N GLY A 323 -13.13 5.09 9.21
CA GLY A 323 -14.45 4.50 8.99
C GLY A 323 -15.05 3.81 10.22
N TYR A 324 -14.62 4.17 11.44
CA TYR A 324 -15.31 3.74 12.65
C TYR A 324 -16.72 4.31 12.70
N ALA A 325 -17.67 3.52 13.18
CA ALA A 325 -19.06 3.96 13.28
C ALA A 325 -19.24 5.07 14.31
N ASP A 326 -18.55 4.95 15.43
CA ASP A 326 -18.63 5.85 16.58
C ASP A 326 -17.46 5.61 17.54
N LYS A 327 -17.46 6.32 18.67
CA LYS A 327 -16.43 6.17 19.72
C LYS A 327 -16.44 4.78 20.37
N GLU A 328 -17.60 4.18 20.54
CA GLU A 328 -17.77 2.86 21.12
C GLU A 328 -17.06 1.80 20.28
N ALA A 329 -17.20 1.88 18.96
CA ALA A 329 -16.46 1.01 18.03
C ALA A 329 -14.93 1.20 18.12
N ILE A 330 -14.46 2.43 18.31
CA ILE A 330 -13.02 2.70 18.53
C ILE A 330 -12.55 2.07 19.84
N LEU A 331 -13.38 2.11 20.90
CA LEU A 331 -13.04 1.56 22.22
C LEU A 331 -13.02 0.02 22.27
N GLU A 332 -13.47 -0.68 21.22
CA GLU A 332 -13.23 -2.11 21.04
C GLU A 332 -11.75 -2.40 20.76
N ASP A 333 -11.08 -1.50 20.06
CA ASP A 333 -9.67 -1.63 19.65
C ASP A 333 -8.69 -0.87 20.55
N TYR A 334 -9.09 0.27 21.13
CA TYR A 334 -8.24 1.22 21.88
C TYR A 334 -8.81 1.53 23.26
N THR A 335 -7.92 1.87 24.19
CA THR A 335 -8.35 2.37 25.52
C THR A 335 -8.53 3.89 25.48
N GLU A 336 -9.24 4.43 26.49
CA GLU A 336 -9.25 5.88 26.72
C GLU A 336 -7.84 6.47 26.92
N GLU A 337 -6.92 5.70 27.53
CA GLU A 337 -5.52 6.14 27.66
C GLU A 337 -4.80 6.19 26.31
N ASP A 338 -5.04 5.22 25.45
CA ASP A 338 -4.49 5.23 24.09
C ASP A 338 -5.03 6.40 23.27
N LEU A 339 -6.33 6.69 23.34
CA LEU A 339 -6.94 7.83 22.64
C LEU A 339 -6.39 9.17 23.14
N VAL A 340 -6.19 9.30 24.44
CA VAL A 340 -5.58 10.51 25.02
C VAL A 340 -4.12 10.62 24.59
N TYR A 341 -3.37 9.51 24.58
CA TYR A 341 -1.99 9.49 24.11
C TYR A 341 -1.87 9.85 22.63
N TYR A 342 -2.64 9.23 21.77
CA TYR A 342 -2.59 9.52 20.31
C TYR A 342 -3.03 10.96 19.97
N ALA A 343 -3.98 11.50 20.72
CA ALA A 343 -4.33 12.90 20.59
C ALA A 343 -3.21 13.83 21.06
N LEU A 344 -2.45 13.46 22.12
CA LEU A 344 -1.25 14.18 22.53
C LEU A 344 -0.14 14.07 21.50
N GLU A 345 0.08 12.88 20.95
CA GLU A 345 1.04 12.63 19.87
C GLU A 345 0.71 13.48 18.63
N ASP A 346 -0.55 13.55 18.21
CA ASP A 346 -0.99 14.41 17.11
C ASP A 346 -0.64 15.88 17.35
N LYS A 347 -0.88 16.35 18.55
CA LYS A 347 -0.55 17.71 18.96
C LYS A 347 0.96 17.98 18.95
N ILE A 348 1.76 17.05 19.45
CA ILE A 348 3.23 17.18 19.47
C ILE A 348 3.79 17.09 18.05
N CYS A 349 3.25 16.19 17.23
CA CYS A 349 3.58 16.06 15.82
C CYS A 349 3.36 17.38 15.07
N THR A 350 2.16 17.96 15.23
CA THR A 350 1.81 19.28 14.64
C THR A 350 2.79 20.36 15.10
N TYR A 351 3.08 20.40 16.40
CA TYR A 351 4.06 21.35 16.94
C TYR A 351 5.45 21.17 16.34
N LEU A 352 5.95 19.93 16.21
CA LEU A 352 7.27 19.67 15.63
C LEU A 352 7.33 20.07 14.16
N LEU A 353 6.29 19.79 13.38
CA LEU A 353 6.19 20.23 11.98
C LEU A 353 6.19 21.76 11.83
N GLU A 354 5.72 22.53 12.85
CA GLU A 354 5.74 23.98 12.85
C GLU A 354 7.11 24.57 13.23
N VAL A 355 7.85 23.94 14.17
CA VAL A 355 9.06 24.53 14.75
C VAL A 355 10.35 23.94 14.24
N VAL A 356 10.33 22.78 13.61
CA VAL A 356 11.49 22.10 13.03
C VAL A 356 11.41 22.19 11.52
N PRO A 357 12.31 22.92 10.84
CA PRO A 357 12.29 22.98 9.39
C PRO A 357 12.67 21.62 8.79
N PRO A 358 12.00 21.18 7.71
CA PRO A 358 12.38 19.96 7.02
C PRO A 358 13.76 20.10 6.35
N THR A 359 14.50 19.01 6.28
CA THR A 359 15.86 18.99 5.69
C THR A 359 15.80 19.09 4.17
N VAL A 360 14.81 18.48 3.53
CA VAL A 360 14.56 18.53 2.08
C VAL A 360 13.05 18.45 1.85
N ALA A 361 12.50 19.40 1.09
CA ALA A 361 11.17 19.26 0.51
C ALA A 361 11.32 18.41 -0.76
N THR A 362 10.91 17.16 -0.73
CA THR A 362 10.78 16.34 -1.94
C THR A 362 9.39 16.56 -2.52
N ASN A 363 9.30 17.31 -3.64
CA ASN A 363 8.16 17.16 -4.52
C ASN A 363 8.30 15.76 -5.11
N THR A 364 7.47 14.83 -4.70
CA THR A 364 7.29 13.59 -5.43
C THR A 364 6.30 13.89 -6.55
N ASP A 365 6.84 14.18 -7.74
CA ASP A 365 6.11 13.88 -8.96
C ASP A 365 5.87 12.37 -8.89
N ALA A 366 4.61 11.97 -8.85
CA ALA A 366 4.25 10.56 -8.70
C ALA A 366 4.72 9.83 -9.98
N GLU A 367 5.70 8.91 -9.83
CA GLU A 367 6.03 7.90 -10.84
C GLU A 367 4.96 6.82 -10.89
#